data_54d2229b0581a8b996957c66a8bc115b
#
_entry.id   54d2229b0581a8b996957c66a8bc115b
#
_cell.length_a   1.000
_cell.length_b   1.000
_cell.length_c   1.000
_cell.angle_alpha   90.00
_cell.angle_beta   90.00
_cell.angle_gamma   90.00
#
_symmetry.space_group_name_H-M   'P 1'
#
loop_
_entity.id
_entity.type
_entity.pdbx_description
1 polymer ?
#
loop_
_entity_poly.entity_id
_entity_poly.type
_entity_poly.pdbx_seq_one_letter_code
_entity_poly.pdbx_strand_id
1 'polypeptide(L)'
;ADAAWLCGGGAAGVPADGGIPVVTGALDQVAGAIGAGVVREGIVSEMTGTTMTVFAPTGGIPPYDASSIVPCHLTYDGSYALLSWTPTAGIALKWFKNKLCPELSFAEIDALAEQVEPGSAGLVFLPYLCGSTMPKYDPDARGVFYGLTMEHGREHMARAILESVAAMLRATLDYLDVRCDEIRTMGGGALSPLWCGIKADMCGRRLVTLKNTDTACLGAAILGGVGVGLFPSVEEACDRIVATDREYIPEPSAASEAAYRAYVAADDRIYPQA
;
A
#
# COMPACT_ATOMS: atom_id res chain seq x y z
N ALA A 1 13.33 22.92 28.49
CA ALA A 1 13.57 22.54 27.09
C ALA A 1 12.31 21.87 26.61
N ASP A 2 11.60 22.58 25.76
CA ASP A 2 10.34 22.16 25.22
C ASP A 2 10.58 20.95 24.36
N ALA A 3 10.00 19.83 24.72
CA ALA A 3 9.90 18.70 23.82
C ALA A 3 8.90 19.09 22.71
N ALA A 4 9.36 19.93 21.82
CA ALA A 4 8.60 20.30 20.67
C ALA A 4 8.57 19.12 19.75
N TRP A 5 7.53 18.68 19.36
CA TRP A 5 6.69 18.94 18.47
C TRP A 5 6.66 18.08 17.34
N LEU A 6 5.85 17.26 17.28
CA LEU A 6 5.66 16.34 16.25
C LEU A 6 4.30 16.68 15.67
N CYS A 7 4.21 16.95 14.40
CA CYS A 7 3.02 17.44 13.71
C CYS A 7 2.68 18.90 13.95
N GLY A 8 3.64 19.77 13.63
CA GLY A 8 3.34 21.20 13.40
C GLY A 8 2.72 21.95 14.55
N GLY A 9 2.67 21.42 15.66
CA GLY A 9 2.04 22.02 16.77
C GLY A 9 2.47 21.39 18.08
N GLY A 10 3.43 21.96 18.79
CA GLY A 10 3.89 21.79 20.07
C GLY A 10 3.46 20.62 20.89
N ALA A 11 4.35 19.69 21.18
CA ALA A 11 4.18 18.82 22.28
C ALA A 11 4.71 19.50 23.50
N ALA A 12 3.89 19.88 24.38
CA ALA A 12 4.35 19.99 25.75
C ALA A 12 4.71 18.58 26.18
N GLY A 13 5.99 18.28 26.40
CA GLY A 13 6.35 17.14 27.20
C GLY A 13 5.73 17.37 28.58
N VAL A 14 4.63 16.70 28.86
CA VAL A 14 4.09 16.68 30.23
C VAL A 14 4.89 15.62 30.96
N PRO A 15 5.69 15.95 32.00
CA PRO A 15 6.20 14.91 32.87
C PRO A 15 4.99 14.20 33.45
N ALA A 16 4.84 12.93 33.13
CA ALA A 16 3.98 12.09 33.93
C ALA A 16 4.53 12.12 35.37
N ASP A 17 3.67 12.04 36.38
CA ASP A 17 4.10 11.96 37.77
C ASP A 17 5.15 10.86 37.89
N GLY A 18 6.42 11.24 38.04
CA GLY A 18 7.56 10.31 38.00
C GLY A 18 8.64 10.63 36.99
N GLY A 19 8.51 11.68 36.18
CA GLY A 19 9.59 12.17 35.30
C GLY A 19 9.71 11.46 33.96
N ILE A 20 8.71 10.69 33.52
CA ILE A 20 8.67 10.11 32.17
C ILE A 20 8.12 11.13 31.19
N PRO A 21 8.91 11.56 30.20
CA PRO A 21 8.42 12.49 29.19
C PRO A 21 7.32 11.85 28.33
N VAL A 22 6.27 12.61 28.05
CA VAL A 22 5.21 12.23 27.11
C VAL A 22 5.37 13.12 25.88
N VAL A 23 5.39 12.51 24.71
CA VAL A 23 5.49 13.22 23.43
C VAL A 23 4.23 12.99 22.60
N THR A 24 3.89 13.95 21.73
CA THR A 24 2.79 13.79 20.79
C THR A 24 3.16 12.70 19.76
N GLY A 25 2.23 11.80 19.51
CA GLY A 25 2.34 10.82 18.41
C GLY A 25 1.92 11.41 17.07
N ALA A 26 1.57 10.55 16.15
CA ALA A 26 1.04 10.87 14.84
C ALA A 26 -0.16 9.97 14.51
N LEU A 27 -0.88 10.29 13.43
CA LEU A 27 -1.86 9.38 12.84
C LEU A 27 -1.17 8.01 12.62
N ASP A 28 -1.89 6.93 12.85
CA ASP A 28 -1.37 5.55 12.72
C ASP A 28 -0.71 5.30 11.35
N GLN A 29 -1.29 5.81 10.26
CA GLN A 29 -0.74 5.71 8.91
C GLN A 29 0.59 6.49 8.78
N VAL A 30 0.69 7.66 9.39
CA VAL A 30 1.94 8.45 9.44
C VAL A 30 2.99 7.70 10.27
N ALA A 31 2.61 7.20 11.44
CA ALA A 31 3.52 6.39 12.27
C ALA A 31 3.98 5.13 11.52
N GLY A 32 3.06 4.43 10.83
CA GLY A 32 3.37 3.29 9.99
C GLY A 32 4.36 3.61 8.88
N ALA A 33 4.18 4.73 8.20
CA ALA A 33 5.10 5.22 7.16
C ALA A 33 6.49 5.55 7.74
N ILE A 34 6.56 6.23 8.88
CA ILE A 34 7.82 6.52 9.58
C ILE A 34 8.53 5.21 9.96
N GLY A 35 7.81 4.25 10.56
CA GLY A 35 8.38 2.96 10.94
C GLY A 35 8.78 2.09 9.74
N ALA A 36 8.25 2.39 8.56
CA ALA A 36 8.70 1.84 7.30
C ALA A 36 9.86 2.64 6.68
N GLY A 37 10.27 3.77 7.26
CA GLY A 37 11.29 4.68 6.72
C GLY A 37 10.83 5.46 5.49
N VAL A 38 9.52 5.62 5.32
CA VAL A 38 8.91 6.40 4.23
C VAL A 38 8.79 7.85 4.69
N VAL A 39 9.92 8.52 4.67
CA VAL A 39 10.12 9.88 5.22
C VAL A 39 10.68 10.86 4.19
N ARG A 40 10.83 10.42 2.94
CA ARG A 40 11.39 11.22 1.82
C ARG A 40 10.61 10.92 0.55
N GLU A 41 10.51 11.92 -0.33
CA GLU A 41 9.98 11.73 -1.68
C GLU A 41 10.74 10.63 -2.44
N GLY A 42 10.04 9.92 -3.31
CA GLY A 42 10.57 8.79 -4.07
C GLY A 42 10.44 7.44 -3.38
N ILE A 43 10.17 7.40 -2.07
CA ILE A 43 9.85 6.19 -1.33
C ILE A 43 8.37 6.24 -0.94
N VAL A 44 7.61 5.23 -1.36
CA VAL A 44 6.18 5.12 -1.10
C VAL A 44 5.93 3.88 -0.25
N SER A 45 5.06 3.95 0.74
CA SER A 45 4.59 2.74 1.40
C SER A 45 3.28 2.24 0.79
N GLU A 46 3.18 0.93 0.70
CA GLU A 46 1.98 0.20 0.35
C GLU A 46 1.67 -0.80 1.44
N MET A 47 0.49 -0.78 1.99
CA MET A 47 0.05 -1.75 2.98
C MET A 47 -1.17 -2.51 2.47
N THR A 48 -0.96 -3.76 2.06
CA THR A 48 -2.03 -4.71 1.75
C THR A 48 -2.37 -5.52 2.99
N GLY A 49 -3.41 -5.07 3.68
CA GLY A 49 -4.12 -5.81 4.72
C GLY A 49 -5.49 -6.26 4.20
N THR A 50 -6.55 -6.08 4.99
CA THR A 50 -7.94 -6.18 4.51
C THR A 50 -8.18 -5.19 3.37
N THR A 51 -7.75 -3.96 3.59
CA THR A 51 -7.76 -2.81 2.68
C THR A 51 -6.36 -2.62 2.08
N MET A 52 -6.22 -1.71 1.12
CA MET A 52 -4.92 -1.19 0.72
C MET A 52 -4.82 0.28 1.08
N THR A 53 -3.69 0.67 1.64
CA THR A 53 -3.31 2.08 1.80
C THR A 53 -2.00 2.34 1.06
N VAL A 54 -1.92 3.49 0.41
CA VAL A 54 -0.70 4.00 -0.22
C VAL A 54 -0.39 5.35 0.40
N PHE A 55 0.82 5.48 0.95
CA PHE A 55 1.29 6.72 1.57
C PHE A 55 2.54 7.20 0.84
N ALA A 56 2.48 8.43 0.34
CA ALA A 56 3.53 9.04 -0.47
C ALA A 56 3.90 10.41 0.08
N PRO A 57 5.12 10.60 0.64
CA PRO A 57 5.62 11.92 1.03
C PRO A 57 5.64 12.87 -0.17
N THR A 58 5.29 14.14 0.07
CA THR A 58 5.27 15.20 -0.94
C THR A 58 5.83 16.51 -0.37
N GLY A 59 6.46 17.31 -1.24
CA GLY A 59 7.09 18.59 -0.87
C GLY A 59 6.11 19.71 -0.48
N GLY A 60 4.81 19.46 -0.57
CA GLY A 60 3.78 20.43 -0.21
C GLY A 60 2.37 19.94 -0.51
N ILE A 61 1.40 20.81 -0.28
CA ILE A 61 0.01 20.54 -0.64
C ILE A 61 -0.11 20.63 -2.17
N PRO A 62 -0.62 19.56 -2.84
CA PRO A 62 -0.81 19.63 -4.28
C PRO A 62 -1.83 20.71 -4.65
N PRO A 63 -1.76 21.26 -5.87
CA PRO A 63 -2.77 22.19 -6.37
C PRO A 63 -4.17 21.54 -6.27
N TYR A 64 -5.16 22.35 -5.89
CA TYR A 64 -6.54 21.87 -5.86
C TYR A 64 -7.03 21.58 -7.29
N ASP A 65 -7.50 20.38 -7.48
CA ASP A 65 -8.20 19.95 -8.70
C ASP A 65 -9.51 19.26 -8.28
N ALA A 66 -10.65 19.81 -8.71
CA ALA A 66 -11.96 19.26 -8.38
C ALA A 66 -12.22 17.88 -9.05
N SER A 67 -11.51 17.56 -10.12
CA SER A 67 -11.61 16.28 -10.83
C SER A 67 -10.74 15.19 -10.20
N SER A 68 -9.79 15.57 -9.32
CA SER A 68 -8.81 14.67 -8.73
C SER A 68 -8.62 15.01 -7.25
N ILE A 69 -9.51 14.48 -6.40
CA ILE A 69 -9.44 14.73 -4.96
C ILE A 69 -8.54 13.69 -4.31
N VAL A 70 -7.36 14.14 -3.90
CA VAL A 70 -6.40 13.30 -3.18
C VAL A 70 -6.30 13.77 -1.73
N PRO A 71 -6.53 12.89 -0.75
CA PRO A 71 -6.31 13.22 0.65
C PRO A 71 -4.84 13.56 0.91
N CYS A 72 -4.59 14.78 1.41
CA CYS A 72 -3.27 15.26 1.78
C CYS A 72 -3.23 15.48 3.29
N HIS A 73 -2.25 14.90 3.95
CA HIS A 73 -2.09 14.94 5.39
C HIS A 73 -0.81 15.67 5.79
N LEU A 74 -0.89 16.44 6.86
CA LEU A 74 0.29 16.93 7.55
C LEU A 74 0.96 15.74 8.25
N THR A 75 2.27 15.61 8.10
CA THR A 75 3.05 14.57 8.73
C THR A 75 3.78 15.10 9.98
N TYR A 76 5.01 14.70 10.22
CA TYR A 76 5.87 15.30 11.23
C TYR A 76 6.60 16.53 10.63
N ASP A 77 7.11 17.42 11.47
CA ASP A 77 7.94 18.58 11.11
C ASP A 77 7.37 19.59 10.07
N GLY A 78 6.09 19.53 9.78
CA GLY A 78 5.43 20.40 8.82
C GLY A 78 5.48 19.91 7.36
N SER A 79 5.98 18.72 7.09
CA SER A 79 5.91 18.07 5.78
C SER A 79 4.52 17.49 5.50
N TYR A 80 4.29 17.10 4.27
CA TYR A 80 3.00 16.57 3.81
C TYR A 80 3.14 15.19 3.17
N ALA A 81 2.05 14.47 3.12
CA ALA A 81 1.95 13.22 2.36
C ALA A 81 0.57 13.03 1.77
N LEU A 82 0.51 12.40 0.62
CA LEU A 82 -0.74 11.90 0.03
C LEU A 82 -1.05 10.53 0.61
N LEU A 83 -2.31 10.31 0.97
CA LEU A 83 -2.78 9.05 1.53
C LEU A 83 -3.98 8.56 0.73
N SER A 84 -3.77 7.48 -0.03
CA SER A 84 -4.86 6.76 -0.69
C SER A 84 -5.31 5.58 0.17
N TRP A 85 -6.61 5.30 0.12
CA TRP A 85 -7.22 4.15 0.78
C TRP A 85 -8.24 3.48 -0.13
N THR A 86 -8.20 2.16 -0.22
CA THR A 86 -9.19 1.34 -0.93
C THR A 86 -9.75 0.26 -0.02
N PRO A 87 -11.09 0.04 -0.02
CA PRO A 87 -11.74 -0.85 0.94
C PRO A 87 -11.49 -2.33 0.68
N THR A 88 -11.04 -2.69 -0.53
CA THR A 88 -10.85 -4.09 -0.91
C THR A 88 -9.46 -4.32 -1.47
N ALA A 89 -8.65 -5.14 -0.79
CA ALA A 89 -7.34 -5.60 -1.26
C ALA A 89 -7.12 -7.06 -0.81
N GLY A 90 -6.39 -7.30 0.27
CA GLY A 90 -6.17 -8.65 0.78
C GLY A 90 -7.44 -9.36 1.20
N ILE A 91 -8.52 -8.62 1.51
CA ILE A 91 -9.83 -9.20 1.78
C ILE A 91 -10.38 -9.98 0.56
N ALA A 92 -10.04 -9.59 -0.67
CA ALA A 92 -10.44 -10.33 -1.87
C ALA A 92 -9.83 -11.73 -1.90
N LEU A 93 -8.53 -11.85 -1.61
CA LEU A 93 -7.86 -13.15 -1.51
C LEU A 93 -8.40 -13.95 -0.33
N LYS A 94 -8.67 -13.31 0.81
CA LYS A 94 -9.29 -13.96 1.98
C LYS A 94 -10.71 -14.45 1.68
N TRP A 95 -11.50 -13.66 0.95
CA TRP A 95 -12.82 -14.07 0.47
C TRP A 95 -12.72 -15.29 -0.44
N PHE A 96 -11.84 -15.26 -1.44
CA PHE A 96 -11.60 -16.36 -2.36
C PHE A 96 -11.22 -17.64 -1.59
N LYS A 97 -10.23 -17.56 -0.69
CA LYS A 97 -9.84 -18.65 0.18
C LYS A 97 -11.04 -19.23 0.95
N ASN A 98 -11.76 -18.37 1.68
CA ASN A 98 -12.79 -18.85 2.61
C ASN A 98 -14.07 -19.36 1.92
N LYS A 99 -14.37 -18.88 0.71
CA LYS A 99 -15.61 -19.20 0.01
C LYS A 99 -15.43 -20.23 -1.11
N LEU A 100 -14.29 -20.21 -1.80
CA LEU A 100 -14.07 -21.03 -2.99
C LEU A 100 -12.97 -22.09 -2.80
N CYS A 101 -12.05 -21.88 -1.83
CA CYS A 101 -10.95 -22.79 -1.56
C CYS A 101 -10.72 -22.96 -0.04
N PRO A 102 -11.77 -23.31 0.76
CA PRO A 102 -11.64 -23.33 2.22
C PRO A 102 -10.63 -24.36 2.72
N GLU A 103 -10.33 -25.37 1.94
CA GLU A 103 -9.35 -26.42 2.23
C GLU A 103 -7.89 -25.98 2.05
N LEU A 104 -7.63 -24.88 1.30
CA LEU A 104 -6.28 -24.43 0.98
C LEU A 104 -5.79 -23.39 1.99
N SER A 105 -4.51 -23.41 2.29
CA SER A 105 -3.78 -22.32 2.93
C SER A 105 -3.48 -21.19 1.92
N PHE A 106 -3.05 -20.01 2.40
CA PHE A 106 -2.61 -18.94 1.50
C PHE A 106 -1.37 -19.31 0.68
N ALA A 107 -0.44 -20.08 1.25
CA ALA A 107 0.73 -20.57 0.50
C ALA A 107 0.35 -21.54 -0.62
N GLU A 108 -0.67 -22.40 -0.43
CA GLU A 108 -1.17 -23.27 -1.48
C GLU A 108 -1.94 -22.50 -2.56
N ILE A 109 -2.60 -21.39 -2.20
CA ILE A 109 -3.23 -20.49 -3.18
C ILE A 109 -2.17 -19.76 -3.99
N ASP A 110 -1.07 -19.31 -3.37
CA ASP A 110 0.07 -18.73 -4.08
C ASP A 110 0.66 -19.76 -5.07
N ALA A 111 0.86 -21.01 -4.64
CA ALA A 111 1.36 -22.08 -5.49
C ALA A 111 0.41 -22.42 -6.67
N LEU A 112 -0.91 -22.28 -6.47
CA LEU A 112 -1.89 -22.39 -7.58
C LEU A 112 -1.73 -21.24 -8.57
N ALA A 113 -1.67 -20.00 -8.07
CA ALA A 113 -1.55 -18.80 -8.90
C ALA A 113 -0.23 -18.78 -9.68
N GLU A 114 0.85 -19.35 -9.12
CA GLU A 114 2.17 -19.43 -9.74
C GLU A 114 2.19 -20.34 -10.99
N GLN A 115 1.24 -21.28 -11.11
CA GLN A 115 1.12 -22.15 -12.28
C GLN A 115 0.56 -21.44 -13.50
N VAL A 116 0.03 -20.22 -13.32
CA VAL A 116 -0.62 -19.44 -14.37
C VAL A 116 0.29 -18.30 -14.82
N GLU A 117 0.49 -18.21 -16.12
CA GLU A 117 1.26 -17.13 -16.73
C GLU A 117 0.64 -15.75 -16.44
N PRO A 118 1.44 -14.67 -16.41
CA PRO A 118 0.94 -13.31 -16.25
C PRO A 118 -0.19 -12.99 -17.22
N GLY A 119 -1.25 -12.34 -16.70
CA GLY A 119 -2.46 -12.00 -17.45
C GLY A 119 -3.57 -13.03 -17.31
N SER A 120 -3.40 -14.07 -16.46
CA SER A 120 -4.46 -15.00 -16.06
C SER A 120 -5.26 -15.59 -17.24
N ALA A 121 -4.60 -15.86 -18.38
CA ALA A 121 -5.21 -16.28 -19.64
C ALA A 121 -6.36 -15.35 -20.13
N GLY A 122 -6.28 -14.05 -19.81
CA GLY A 122 -7.30 -13.05 -20.16
C GLY A 122 -8.40 -12.85 -19.14
N LEU A 123 -8.37 -13.58 -18.02
CA LEU A 123 -9.30 -13.37 -16.91
C LEU A 123 -8.87 -12.15 -16.09
N VAL A 124 -9.75 -11.18 -15.95
CA VAL A 124 -9.55 -9.99 -15.12
C VAL A 124 -10.48 -10.05 -13.90
N PHE A 125 -9.98 -9.69 -12.75
CA PHE A 125 -10.80 -9.46 -11.56
C PHE A 125 -10.86 -7.97 -11.24
N LEU A 126 -12.05 -7.40 -11.02
CA LEU A 126 -12.23 -6.07 -10.45
C LEU A 126 -12.54 -6.22 -8.95
N PRO A 127 -11.66 -5.72 -8.05
CA PRO A 127 -11.69 -6.11 -6.64
C PRO A 127 -12.67 -5.31 -5.78
N TYR A 128 -13.78 -4.85 -6.31
CA TYR A 128 -14.69 -3.91 -5.64
C TYR A 128 -15.74 -4.61 -4.77
N LEU A 129 -15.36 -5.62 -3.99
CA LEU A 129 -16.28 -6.37 -3.12
C LEU A 129 -17.00 -5.50 -2.07
N CYS A 130 -16.41 -4.37 -1.70
CA CYS A 130 -16.93 -3.40 -0.74
C CYS A 130 -17.05 -1.99 -1.33
N GLY A 131 -17.25 -1.87 -2.64
CA GLY A 131 -17.19 -0.60 -3.33
C GLY A 131 -15.77 -0.18 -3.69
N SER A 132 -15.64 1.01 -4.31
CA SER A 132 -14.36 1.64 -4.65
C SER A 132 -14.29 3.05 -4.06
N THR A 133 -13.09 3.48 -3.67
CA THR A 133 -12.84 4.84 -3.17
C THR A 133 -11.80 5.57 -4.01
N MET A 134 -10.77 4.87 -4.47
CA MET A 134 -9.67 5.44 -5.23
C MET A 134 -9.19 4.43 -6.29
N PRO A 135 -8.77 4.87 -7.48
CA PRO A 135 -8.83 6.25 -7.98
C PRO A 135 -10.24 6.71 -8.35
N LYS A 136 -11.20 5.81 -8.48
CA LYS A 136 -12.61 6.11 -8.78
C LYS A 136 -13.48 5.90 -7.54
N TYR A 137 -14.25 6.91 -7.15
CA TYR A 137 -15.20 6.79 -6.06
C TYR A 137 -16.52 6.22 -6.55
N ASP A 138 -16.80 4.99 -6.20
CA ASP A 138 -18.09 4.31 -6.47
C ASP A 138 -18.43 3.35 -5.31
N PRO A 139 -19.24 3.77 -4.34
CA PRO A 139 -19.63 2.93 -3.20
C PRO A 139 -20.53 1.75 -3.61
N ASP A 140 -21.14 1.82 -4.78
CA ASP A 140 -22.05 0.79 -5.30
C ASP A 140 -21.34 -0.21 -6.23
N ALA A 141 -20.09 0.02 -6.58
CA ALA A 141 -19.28 -0.94 -7.34
C ALA A 141 -19.22 -2.29 -6.61
N ARG A 142 -19.19 -3.37 -7.40
CA ARG A 142 -19.10 -4.75 -6.90
C ARG A 142 -17.98 -5.50 -7.61
N GLY A 143 -17.46 -6.55 -6.96
CA GLY A 143 -16.42 -7.39 -7.55
C GLY A 143 -16.91 -8.12 -8.80
N VAL A 144 -16.07 -8.18 -9.82
CA VAL A 144 -16.39 -8.80 -11.12
C VAL A 144 -15.23 -9.64 -11.60
N PHE A 145 -15.50 -10.88 -12.03
CA PHE A 145 -14.61 -11.63 -12.91
C PHE A 145 -15.04 -11.38 -14.36
N TYR A 146 -14.19 -10.71 -15.12
CA TYR A 146 -14.44 -10.33 -16.51
C TYR A 146 -13.62 -11.21 -17.45
N GLY A 147 -14.24 -11.71 -18.52
CA GLY A 147 -13.59 -12.59 -19.50
C GLY A 147 -13.57 -14.07 -19.10
N LEU A 148 -14.40 -14.50 -18.14
CA LEU A 148 -14.48 -15.91 -17.71
C LEU A 148 -14.92 -16.81 -18.86
N THR A 149 -14.19 -17.93 -19.05
CA THR A 149 -14.50 -18.99 -20.01
C THR A 149 -14.46 -20.35 -19.30
N MET A 150 -14.78 -21.43 -20.01
CA MET A 150 -14.72 -22.80 -19.47
C MET A 150 -13.28 -23.29 -19.19
N GLU A 151 -12.28 -22.63 -19.73
CA GLU A 151 -10.86 -22.96 -19.54
C GLU A 151 -10.30 -22.44 -18.22
N HIS A 152 -11.01 -21.52 -17.55
CA HIS A 152 -10.53 -20.91 -16.35
C HIS A 152 -10.89 -21.71 -15.10
N GLY A 153 -9.86 -22.16 -14.38
CA GLY A 153 -9.98 -22.84 -13.08
C GLY A 153 -9.69 -21.88 -11.90
N ARG A 154 -9.60 -22.47 -10.72
CA ARG A 154 -9.30 -21.76 -9.46
C ARG A 154 -7.93 -21.09 -9.48
N GLU A 155 -6.95 -21.68 -10.15
CA GLU A 155 -5.61 -21.16 -10.35
C GLU A 155 -5.63 -19.82 -11.10
N HIS A 156 -6.43 -19.71 -12.16
CA HIS A 156 -6.63 -18.47 -12.91
C HIS A 156 -7.33 -17.40 -12.07
N MET A 157 -8.34 -17.80 -11.30
CA MET A 157 -9.03 -16.86 -10.39
C MET A 157 -8.11 -16.34 -9.29
N ALA A 158 -7.29 -17.20 -8.70
CA ALA A 158 -6.29 -16.83 -7.71
C ALA A 158 -5.29 -15.83 -8.30
N ARG A 159 -4.73 -16.12 -9.49
CA ARG A 159 -3.81 -15.24 -10.20
C ARG A 159 -4.44 -13.91 -10.54
N ALA A 160 -5.65 -13.89 -11.09
CA ALA A 160 -6.39 -12.67 -11.43
C ALA A 160 -6.64 -11.78 -10.20
N ILE A 161 -6.89 -12.36 -9.01
CA ILE A 161 -7.02 -11.60 -7.77
C ILE A 161 -5.71 -10.94 -7.37
N LEU A 162 -4.57 -11.65 -7.43
CA LEU A 162 -3.27 -11.09 -7.10
C LEU A 162 -2.89 -9.96 -8.07
N GLU A 163 -3.10 -10.19 -9.37
CA GLU A 163 -2.84 -9.20 -10.43
C GLU A 163 -3.75 -7.98 -10.32
N SER A 164 -5.02 -8.15 -9.94
CA SER A 164 -5.95 -7.04 -9.82
C SER A 164 -5.56 -6.05 -8.72
N VAL A 165 -5.09 -6.54 -7.57
CA VAL A 165 -4.61 -5.66 -6.50
C VAL A 165 -3.30 -4.97 -6.89
N ALA A 166 -2.42 -5.64 -7.63
CA ALA A 166 -1.21 -5.03 -8.18
C ALA A 166 -1.55 -3.95 -9.23
N ALA A 167 -2.53 -4.20 -10.10
CA ALA A 167 -3.02 -3.23 -11.08
C ALA A 167 -3.68 -2.02 -10.38
N MET A 168 -4.46 -2.26 -9.33
CA MET A 168 -5.05 -1.19 -8.51
C MET A 168 -3.97 -0.35 -7.80
N LEU A 169 -2.89 -0.97 -7.31
CA LEU A 169 -1.74 -0.25 -6.77
C LEU A 169 -1.10 0.66 -7.83
N ARG A 170 -0.82 0.12 -9.03
CA ARG A 170 -0.29 0.91 -10.14
C ARG A 170 -1.21 2.06 -10.51
N ALA A 171 -2.52 1.80 -10.69
CA ALA A 171 -3.51 2.84 -11.00
C ALA A 171 -3.57 3.92 -9.91
N THR A 172 -3.41 3.54 -8.63
CA THR A 172 -3.33 4.48 -7.52
C THR A 172 -2.06 5.34 -7.59
N LEU A 173 -0.90 4.77 -7.88
CA LEU A 173 0.35 5.51 -8.03
C LEU A 173 0.28 6.49 -9.22
N ASP A 174 -0.28 6.04 -10.35
CA ASP A 174 -0.49 6.87 -11.52
C ASP A 174 -1.47 8.04 -11.22
N TYR A 175 -2.54 7.78 -10.46
CA TYR A 175 -3.51 8.80 -10.04
C TYR A 175 -2.92 9.82 -9.07
N LEU A 176 -2.07 9.38 -8.12
CA LEU A 176 -1.42 10.26 -7.17
C LEU A 176 -0.38 11.17 -7.83
N ASP A 177 0.10 10.80 -9.02
CA ASP A 177 1.15 11.51 -9.78
C ASP A 177 2.38 11.86 -8.92
N VAL A 178 2.84 10.90 -8.13
CA VAL A 178 3.97 11.07 -7.22
C VAL A 178 5.23 10.39 -7.75
N ARG A 179 6.39 10.97 -7.41
CA ARG A 179 7.65 10.27 -7.62
C ARG A 179 7.67 8.99 -6.78
N CYS A 180 7.89 7.86 -7.44
CA CYS A 180 7.99 6.55 -6.79
C CYS A 180 9.16 5.78 -7.39
N ASP A 181 10.28 5.76 -6.68
CA ASP A 181 11.50 5.00 -7.05
C ASP A 181 11.50 3.63 -6.36
N GLU A 182 10.90 3.57 -5.15
CA GLU A 182 10.84 2.38 -4.31
C GLU A 182 9.48 2.27 -3.61
N ILE A 183 8.91 1.07 -3.60
CA ILE A 183 7.70 0.73 -2.83
C ILE A 183 8.11 -0.10 -1.62
N ARG A 184 7.78 0.36 -0.42
CA ARG A 184 7.92 -0.42 0.82
C ARG A 184 6.59 -1.08 1.17
N THR A 185 6.52 -2.39 0.97
CA THR A 185 5.29 -3.15 1.18
C THR A 185 5.19 -3.69 2.59
N MET A 186 3.98 -3.62 3.14
CA MET A 186 3.65 -4.00 4.51
C MET A 186 2.35 -4.81 4.57
N GLY A 187 2.03 -5.29 5.76
CA GLY A 187 0.81 -6.06 5.99
C GLY A 187 0.88 -7.50 5.48
N GLY A 188 -0.28 -8.16 5.41
CA GLY A 188 -0.37 -9.57 5.02
C GLY A 188 0.10 -9.86 3.59
N GLY A 189 -0.07 -8.90 2.68
CA GLY A 189 0.37 -9.03 1.29
C GLY A 189 1.89 -9.11 1.13
N ALA A 190 2.66 -8.55 2.08
CA ALA A 190 4.11 -8.61 2.10
C ALA A 190 4.67 -10.01 2.44
N LEU A 191 3.83 -10.90 2.95
CA LEU A 191 4.22 -12.27 3.31
C LEU A 191 4.27 -13.22 2.10
N SER A 192 3.66 -12.85 0.97
CA SER A 192 3.67 -13.63 -0.27
C SER A 192 4.76 -13.14 -1.21
N PRO A 193 5.84 -13.93 -1.43
CA PRO A 193 6.87 -13.58 -2.41
C PRO A 193 6.33 -13.44 -3.83
N LEU A 194 5.39 -14.32 -4.22
CA LEU A 194 4.72 -14.24 -5.52
C LEU A 194 4.00 -12.90 -5.69
N TRP A 195 3.21 -12.50 -4.69
CA TRP A 195 2.46 -11.25 -4.76
C TRP A 195 3.35 -10.01 -4.79
N CYS A 196 4.45 -10.04 -4.02
CA CYS A 196 5.46 -8.98 -4.04
C CYS A 196 6.09 -8.83 -5.44
N GLY A 197 6.45 -9.96 -6.07
CA GLY A 197 6.96 -9.97 -7.46
C GLY A 197 5.94 -9.41 -8.45
N ILE A 198 4.69 -9.89 -8.40
CA ILE A 198 3.61 -9.38 -9.26
C ILE A 198 3.43 -7.87 -9.10
N LYS A 199 3.45 -7.36 -7.88
CA LYS A 199 3.36 -5.91 -7.62
C LYS A 199 4.55 -5.15 -8.19
N ALA A 200 5.78 -5.65 -7.99
CA ALA A 200 6.98 -5.01 -8.54
C ALA A 200 6.91 -4.93 -10.06
N ASP A 201 6.58 -6.04 -10.73
CA ASP A 201 6.49 -6.13 -12.19
C ASP A 201 5.37 -5.25 -12.76
N MET A 202 4.18 -5.30 -12.13
CA MET A 202 3.02 -4.53 -12.55
C MET A 202 3.25 -3.02 -12.43
N CYS A 203 3.89 -2.58 -11.34
CA CYS A 203 4.20 -1.17 -11.11
C CYS A 203 5.47 -0.71 -11.83
N GLY A 204 6.33 -1.63 -12.27
CA GLY A 204 7.64 -1.30 -12.84
C GLY A 204 8.52 -0.56 -11.83
N ARG A 205 8.40 -0.89 -10.55
CA ARG A 205 9.10 -0.23 -9.43
C ARG A 205 9.74 -1.27 -8.52
N ARG A 206 10.92 -0.94 -8.01
CA ARG A 206 11.56 -1.71 -6.96
C ARG A 206 10.63 -1.81 -5.75
N LEU A 207 10.40 -3.03 -5.25
CA LEU A 207 9.57 -3.27 -4.08
C LEU A 207 10.42 -3.97 -3.02
N VAL A 208 10.28 -3.52 -1.77
CA VAL A 208 11.01 -4.11 -0.64
C VAL A 208 10.07 -4.44 0.51
N THR A 209 10.35 -5.54 1.20
CA THR A 209 9.74 -5.87 2.48
C THR A 209 10.61 -5.40 3.64
N LEU A 210 10.07 -5.39 4.84
CA LEU A 210 10.72 -4.88 6.03
C LEU A 210 10.96 -6.01 7.04
N LYS A 211 12.09 -5.96 7.77
CA LYS A 211 12.36 -6.90 8.86
C LYS A 211 11.40 -6.75 10.02
N ASN A 212 11.06 -5.51 10.35
CA ASN A 212 10.03 -5.22 11.36
C ASN A 212 8.68 -5.02 10.67
N THR A 213 7.73 -5.91 10.93
CA THR A 213 6.38 -5.88 10.37
C THR A 213 5.42 -4.99 11.16
N ASP A 214 5.78 -4.63 12.41
CA ASP A 214 4.99 -3.73 13.26
C ASP A 214 5.49 -2.29 13.09
N THR A 215 5.30 -1.76 11.90
CA THR A 215 5.82 -0.46 11.50
C THR A 215 5.18 0.70 12.27
N ALA A 216 3.90 0.60 12.64
CA ALA A 216 3.22 1.66 13.39
C ALA A 216 3.82 1.83 14.80
N CYS A 217 4.08 0.73 15.51
CA CYS A 217 4.75 0.77 16.79
C CYS A 217 6.20 1.26 16.67
N LEU A 218 6.92 0.83 15.63
CA LEU A 218 8.27 1.30 15.38
C LEU A 218 8.30 2.81 15.11
N GLY A 219 7.39 3.31 14.29
CA GLY A 219 7.27 4.75 14.00
C GLY A 219 6.92 5.57 15.24
N ALA A 220 6.01 5.08 16.07
CA ALA A 220 5.71 5.71 17.37
C ALA A 220 6.94 5.75 18.29
N ALA A 221 7.73 4.67 18.33
CA ALA A 221 8.98 4.64 19.10
C ALA A 221 10.04 5.60 18.54
N ILE A 222 10.16 5.72 17.20
CA ILE A 222 11.04 6.71 16.54
C ILE A 222 10.62 8.13 16.94
N LEU A 223 9.32 8.45 16.83
CA LEU A 223 8.79 9.75 17.21
C LEU A 223 9.07 10.05 18.70
N GLY A 224 8.85 9.07 19.57
CA GLY A 224 9.20 9.17 21.00
C GLY A 224 10.68 9.45 21.22
N GLY A 225 11.55 8.73 20.53
CA GLY A 225 13.00 8.89 20.61
C GLY A 225 13.48 10.28 20.15
N VAL A 226 12.90 10.81 19.06
CA VAL A 226 13.19 12.18 18.61
C VAL A 226 12.69 13.21 19.62
N GLY A 227 11.47 13.04 20.15
CA GLY A 227 10.87 13.95 21.13
C GLY A 227 11.64 14.07 22.44
N VAL A 228 12.38 13.03 22.84
CA VAL A 228 13.25 13.08 24.04
C VAL A 228 14.72 13.35 23.71
N GLY A 229 15.05 13.62 22.44
CA GLY A 229 16.41 13.96 22.04
C GLY A 229 17.37 12.77 21.89
N LEU A 230 16.85 11.54 21.83
CA LEU A 230 17.65 10.34 21.56
C LEU A 230 18.15 10.33 20.10
N PHE A 231 17.38 10.87 19.18
CA PHE A 231 17.72 11.04 17.77
C PHE A 231 17.59 12.50 17.38
N PRO A 232 18.49 13.02 16.52
CA PRO A 232 18.44 14.40 16.05
C PRO A 232 17.23 14.71 15.16
N SER A 233 16.79 13.72 14.34
CA SER A 233 15.63 13.82 13.45
C SER A 233 14.98 12.46 13.22
N VAL A 234 13.79 12.49 12.61
CA VAL A 234 13.04 11.28 12.21
C VAL A 234 13.81 10.54 11.10
N GLU A 235 14.38 11.28 10.15
CA GLU A 235 15.14 10.72 9.03
C GLU A 235 16.36 9.95 9.53
N GLU A 236 17.14 10.57 10.45
CA GLU A 236 18.34 9.92 11.00
C GLU A 236 17.96 8.68 11.83
N ALA A 237 16.87 8.74 12.58
CA ALA A 237 16.36 7.59 13.31
C ALA A 237 15.95 6.47 12.36
N CYS A 238 15.24 6.79 11.27
CA CYS A 238 14.85 5.82 10.25
C CYS A 238 16.07 5.17 9.59
N ASP A 239 17.07 5.96 9.21
CA ASP A 239 18.30 5.47 8.57
C ASP A 239 19.08 4.50 9.48
N ARG A 240 18.96 4.65 10.80
CA ARG A 240 19.61 3.77 11.80
C ARG A 240 18.84 2.52 12.16
N ILE A 241 17.51 2.61 12.18
CA ILE A 241 16.66 1.59 12.79
C ILE A 241 15.90 0.76 11.76
N VAL A 242 15.40 1.40 10.68
CA VAL A 242 14.58 0.71 9.70
C VAL A 242 15.45 -0.17 8.82
N ALA A 243 15.14 -1.46 8.80
CA ALA A 243 15.88 -2.43 8.02
C ALA A 243 14.95 -3.11 7.01
N THR A 244 15.37 -3.14 5.75
CA THR A 244 14.74 -3.91 4.69
C THR A 244 15.06 -5.39 4.84
N ASP A 245 14.18 -6.28 4.34
CA ASP A 245 14.35 -7.72 4.38
C ASP A 245 14.61 -8.28 2.97
N ARG A 246 13.59 -8.32 2.13
CA ARG A 246 13.68 -8.82 0.76
C ARG A 246 13.48 -7.70 -0.23
N GLU A 247 14.13 -7.84 -1.37
CA GLU A 247 14.04 -6.93 -2.49
C GLU A 247 13.49 -7.66 -3.71
N TYR A 248 12.56 -7.02 -4.40
CA TYR A 248 11.97 -7.48 -5.66
C TYR A 248 12.27 -6.42 -6.72
N ILE A 249 13.20 -6.77 -7.61
CA ILE A 249 13.54 -5.94 -8.75
C ILE A 249 12.50 -6.20 -9.83
N PRO A 250 11.86 -5.17 -10.39
CA PRO A 250 10.84 -5.37 -11.41
C PRO A 250 11.42 -6.00 -12.65
N GLU A 251 10.73 -7.00 -13.17
CA GLU A 251 10.98 -7.61 -14.48
C GLU A 251 9.75 -7.37 -15.39
N PRO A 252 9.53 -6.12 -15.81
CA PRO A 252 8.34 -5.78 -16.58
C PRO A 252 8.33 -6.56 -17.89
N SER A 253 7.21 -7.20 -18.16
CA SER A 253 7.01 -7.99 -19.37
C SER A 253 5.87 -7.43 -20.23
N ALA A 254 5.84 -7.80 -21.50
CA ALA A 254 4.70 -7.47 -22.36
C ALA A 254 3.39 -8.07 -21.80
N ALA A 255 3.47 -9.19 -21.08
CA ALA A 255 2.32 -9.84 -20.48
C ALA A 255 1.80 -9.06 -19.26
N SER A 256 2.68 -8.58 -18.36
CA SER A 256 2.28 -7.76 -17.22
C SER A 256 1.67 -6.43 -17.65
N GLU A 257 2.23 -5.82 -18.69
CA GLU A 257 1.67 -4.59 -19.29
C GLU A 257 0.32 -4.83 -19.97
N ALA A 258 0.16 -5.96 -20.64
CA ALA A 258 -1.13 -6.35 -21.24
C ALA A 258 -2.19 -6.63 -20.15
N ALA A 259 -1.80 -7.27 -19.04
CA ALA A 259 -2.67 -7.50 -17.89
C ALA A 259 -3.16 -6.19 -17.27
N TYR A 260 -2.26 -5.21 -17.09
CA TYR A 260 -2.65 -3.88 -16.60
C TYR A 260 -3.64 -3.19 -17.54
N ARG A 261 -3.35 -3.17 -18.85
CA ARG A 261 -4.27 -2.59 -19.83
C ARG A 261 -5.63 -3.29 -19.86
N ALA A 262 -5.65 -4.62 -19.73
CA ALA A 262 -6.90 -5.38 -19.64
C ALA A 262 -7.70 -5.03 -18.38
N TYR A 263 -7.02 -4.84 -17.24
CA TYR A 263 -7.65 -4.36 -16.01
C TYR A 263 -8.30 -2.99 -16.20
N VAL A 264 -7.56 -2.00 -16.71
CA VAL A 264 -8.08 -0.64 -16.96
C VAL A 264 -9.24 -0.67 -17.94
N ALA A 265 -9.12 -1.42 -19.06
CA ALA A 265 -10.19 -1.53 -20.05
C ALA A 265 -11.46 -2.20 -19.50
N ALA A 266 -11.32 -3.22 -18.64
CA ALA A 266 -12.45 -3.86 -17.98
C ALA A 266 -13.12 -2.91 -16.97
N ASP A 267 -12.32 -2.17 -16.20
CA ASP A 267 -12.79 -1.19 -15.23
C ASP A 267 -13.56 -0.05 -15.91
N ASP A 268 -13.01 0.54 -16.98
CA ASP A 268 -13.67 1.61 -17.74
C ASP A 268 -14.96 1.13 -18.42
N ARG A 269 -15.00 -0.12 -18.84
CA ARG A 269 -16.18 -0.69 -19.47
C ARG A 269 -17.32 -0.96 -18.52
N ILE A 270 -17.02 -1.41 -17.30
CA ILE A 270 -18.01 -1.84 -16.29
C ILE A 270 -18.38 -0.67 -15.39
N TYR A 271 -17.40 0.17 -15.06
CA TYR A 271 -17.54 1.34 -14.18
C TYR A 271 -17.05 2.61 -14.88
N PRO A 272 -17.75 3.06 -15.95
CA PRO A 272 -17.35 4.27 -16.67
C PRO A 272 -17.42 5.47 -15.73
N GLN A 273 -16.44 6.37 -15.86
CA GLN A 273 -16.53 7.68 -15.21
C GLN A 273 -17.61 8.49 -15.91
N ALA A 274 -18.49 9.15 -15.13
CA ALA A 274 -19.55 10.02 -15.65
C ALA A 274 -18.98 11.32 -16.24
#